data_1c3fba326365eb0b1ab558ffbc818649
#
_entry.id   1c3fba326365eb0b1ab558ffbc818649
#
_cell.length_a   1.000
_cell.length_b   1.000
_cell.length_c   1.000
_cell.angle_alpha   90.00
_cell.angle_beta   90.00
_cell.angle_gamma   90.00
#
_symmetry.space_group_name_H-M   'P 1'
#
loop_
_entity.id
_entity.type
_entity.pdbx_description
1 polymer ?
#
loop_
_entity_poly.entity_id
_entity_poly.type
_entity_poly.pdbx_seq_one_letter_code
_entity_poly.pdbx_strand_id
1 'polypeptide(L)'
;IGNENLNESDFDTLLRAIKLKSNHTQALFSDELYTSFKRFLSPPLHLTENGKNISYSRRQIEIIHSQNRQQRIKGVVGSGKTTILAARAVEAYKRTKGKILILTYNITLKNYIHDKISQVRAEFPWENFIILNYHTFINNELNNLGVDVSVPEKFNELSLEQKEKYFESNYYSNKQLFAENAEKIVQYDAIFIDEIQDYKRPWMEIIKEFFLVEGGEYVIFGDVKQNIYNNNQTEFKDVNTNVKGFIRLKDCFRSDYKIKDLAVKFQELFFKDKYEIDDFNKIDTSLEIQFERNLEGYVNYMYLQNTD
;
A
#
# COMPACT_ATOMS: atom_id res chain seq x y z
N ILE A 1 15.01 20.73 -12.07
CA ILE A 1 16.09 20.73 -11.07
C ILE A 1 16.82 19.42 -11.30
N GLY A 2 18.05 19.53 -11.86
CA GLY A 2 18.81 18.38 -12.33
C GLY A 2 19.31 17.50 -11.19
N ASN A 3 19.67 16.28 -11.57
CA ASN A 3 20.14 15.12 -10.76
C ASN A 3 21.47 15.37 -10.00
N GLU A 4 21.69 16.54 -9.45
CA GLU A 4 22.86 16.78 -8.61
C GLU A 4 22.53 16.44 -7.17
N ASN A 5 23.43 15.72 -6.51
CA ASN A 5 23.30 15.35 -5.10
C ASN A 5 23.02 16.58 -4.24
N LEU A 6 21.81 16.72 -3.74
CA LEU A 6 21.46 17.75 -2.77
C LEU A 6 22.36 17.58 -1.53
N ASN A 7 23.19 18.56 -1.26
CA ASN A 7 24.00 18.63 -0.07
C ASN A 7 23.34 19.50 1.01
N GLU A 8 23.93 19.59 2.19
CA GLU A 8 23.40 20.41 3.30
C GLU A 8 23.20 21.88 2.90
N SER A 9 24.10 22.42 2.06
CA SER A 9 24.03 23.80 1.55
C SER A 9 22.83 24.02 0.64
N ASP A 10 22.45 23.03 -0.16
CA ASP A 10 21.29 23.11 -1.05
C ASP A 10 19.99 23.07 -0.26
N PHE A 11 19.96 22.31 0.84
CA PHE A 11 18.85 22.24 1.76
C PHE A 11 18.64 23.58 2.50
N ASP A 12 19.72 24.19 2.99
CA ASP A 12 19.70 25.54 3.59
C ASP A 12 19.22 26.60 2.60
N THR A 13 19.62 26.49 1.35
CA THR A 13 19.18 27.39 0.28
C THR A 13 17.69 27.23 0.00
N LEU A 14 17.19 25.99 -0.02
CA LEU A 14 15.76 25.68 -0.17
C LEU A 14 14.94 26.23 1.00
N LEU A 15 15.41 26.05 2.24
CA LEU A 15 14.77 26.58 3.44
C LEU A 15 14.68 28.10 3.43
N ARG A 16 15.74 28.78 2.98
CA ARG A 16 15.73 30.25 2.82
C ARG A 16 14.75 30.69 1.73
N ALA A 17 14.67 29.95 0.62
CA ALA A 17 13.75 30.24 -0.48
C ALA A 17 12.27 30.14 -0.07
N ILE A 18 11.91 29.21 0.81
CA ILE A 18 10.55 29.08 1.36
C ILE A 18 10.27 30.01 2.54
N LYS A 19 11.17 30.97 2.84
CA LYS A 19 11.02 32.01 3.89
C LYS A 19 10.72 31.48 5.29
N LEU A 20 11.17 30.28 5.63
CA LEU A 20 11.12 29.79 7.00
C LEU A 20 12.16 30.54 7.84
N LYS A 21 11.73 31.45 8.71
CA LYS A 21 12.62 32.20 9.62
C LYS A 21 13.28 31.26 10.61
N SER A 22 14.60 31.24 10.59
CA SER A 22 15.46 30.16 11.06
C SER A 22 15.73 30.05 12.57
N ASN A 23 15.23 30.90 13.43
CA ASN A 23 15.66 30.92 14.84
C ASN A 23 15.09 29.79 15.70
N HIS A 24 14.15 28.99 15.17
CA HIS A 24 13.61 27.80 15.85
C HIS A 24 13.76 26.50 15.01
N THR A 25 14.37 26.58 13.82
CA THR A 25 14.40 25.47 12.86
C THR A 25 15.40 24.38 13.22
N GLN A 26 16.49 24.67 13.93
CA GLN A 26 17.44 23.64 14.36
C GLN A 26 16.84 22.60 15.31
N ALA A 27 15.84 22.98 16.12
CA ALA A 27 15.14 22.04 17.00
C ALA A 27 14.06 21.22 16.26
N LEU A 28 13.59 21.70 15.09
CA LEU A 28 12.54 21.03 14.29
C LEU A 28 13.12 20.10 13.21
N PHE A 29 14.35 20.34 12.75
CA PHE A 29 15.03 19.53 11.75
C PHE A 29 16.05 18.61 12.42
N SER A 30 15.55 17.52 13.02
CA SER A 30 16.41 16.42 13.47
C SER A 30 17.02 15.70 12.28
N ASP A 31 18.15 15.00 12.49
CA ASP A 31 18.78 14.12 11.49
C ASP A 31 17.78 13.09 10.91
N GLU A 32 16.80 12.67 11.70
CA GLU A 32 15.73 11.79 11.25
C GLU A 32 14.81 12.48 10.24
N LEU A 33 14.46 13.74 10.46
CA LEU A 33 13.63 14.49 9.53
C LEU A 33 14.41 14.81 8.24
N TYR A 34 15.68 15.19 8.33
CA TYR A 34 16.56 15.37 7.17
C TYR A 34 16.67 14.09 6.35
N THR A 35 16.93 12.95 7.00
CA THR A 35 17.01 11.66 6.34
C THR A 35 15.66 11.24 5.72
N SER A 36 14.55 11.61 6.33
CA SER A 36 13.21 11.37 5.78
C SER A 36 12.96 12.25 4.55
N PHE A 37 13.34 13.53 4.58
CA PHE A 37 13.27 14.41 3.43
C PHE A 37 14.14 13.92 2.27
N LYS A 38 15.38 13.52 2.54
CA LYS A 38 16.31 12.99 1.55
C LYS A 38 15.76 11.73 0.87
N ARG A 39 15.05 10.88 1.62
CA ARG A 39 14.32 9.73 1.06
C ARG A 39 13.14 10.15 0.20
N PHE A 40 12.43 11.21 0.59
CA PHE A 40 11.28 11.74 -0.17
C PHE A 40 11.69 12.35 -1.51
N LEU A 41 12.85 12.97 -1.60
CA LEU A 41 13.37 13.55 -2.83
C LEU A 41 13.83 12.52 -3.85
N SER A 42 13.76 11.23 -3.49
CA SER A 42 14.00 10.08 -4.38
C SER A 42 15.19 10.29 -5.32
N PRO A 43 16.42 10.13 -4.85
CA PRO A 43 17.54 10.07 -5.76
C PRO A 43 17.30 8.91 -6.75
N PRO A 44 17.80 9.01 -8.00
CA PRO A 44 17.55 7.97 -9.02
C PRO A 44 18.01 6.58 -8.57
N LEU A 45 19.01 6.53 -7.70
CA LEU A 45 19.52 5.29 -7.08
C LEU A 45 19.28 5.33 -5.57
N HIS A 46 18.64 4.29 -5.03
CA HIS A 46 18.55 4.05 -3.60
C HIS A 46 19.76 3.24 -3.14
N LEU A 47 20.46 3.74 -2.12
CA LEU A 47 21.64 3.10 -1.55
C LEU A 47 21.28 2.31 -0.28
N THR A 48 22.05 1.28 0.01
CA THR A 48 21.83 0.40 1.17
C THR A 48 21.86 1.16 2.51
N GLU A 49 22.72 2.17 2.65
CA GLU A 49 22.84 3.00 3.85
C GLU A 49 21.65 3.91 4.10
N ASN A 50 20.86 4.22 3.08
CA ASN A 50 19.61 4.98 3.21
C ASN A 50 18.51 4.18 3.91
N GLY A 51 18.62 2.86 3.94
CA GLY A 51 17.67 1.97 4.58
C GLY A 51 17.84 1.88 6.09
N LYS A 52 16.87 1.27 6.75
CA LYS A 52 16.85 1.02 8.21
C LYS A 52 17.05 -0.46 8.50
N ASN A 53 17.62 -0.78 9.66
CA ASN A 53 17.59 -2.14 10.19
C ASN A 53 16.17 -2.44 10.70
N ILE A 54 15.44 -3.27 9.97
CA ILE A 54 14.10 -3.71 10.33
C ILE A 54 14.19 -5.20 10.70
N SER A 55 13.75 -5.54 11.90
CA SER A 55 13.64 -6.94 12.33
C SER A 55 12.29 -7.49 11.87
N TYR A 56 12.34 -8.56 11.10
CA TYR A 56 11.15 -9.27 10.63
C TYR A 56 10.97 -10.57 11.40
N SER A 57 9.74 -10.93 11.71
CA SER A 57 9.44 -12.26 12.25
C SER A 57 9.73 -13.34 11.20
N ARG A 58 9.93 -14.60 11.66
CA ARG A 58 10.15 -15.73 10.74
C ARG A 58 9.05 -15.82 9.68
N ARG A 59 7.79 -15.61 10.07
CA ARG A 59 6.64 -15.63 9.14
C ARG A 59 6.70 -14.49 8.12
N GLN A 60 7.10 -13.31 8.54
CA GLN A 60 7.28 -12.18 7.64
C GLN A 60 8.40 -12.45 6.62
N ILE A 61 9.54 -13.00 7.06
CA ILE A 61 10.65 -13.37 6.18
C ILE A 61 10.20 -14.36 5.09
N GLU A 62 9.43 -15.39 5.46
CA GLU A 62 8.87 -16.36 4.51
C GLU A 62 7.98 -15.68 3.45
N ILE A 63 7.23 -14.65 3.83
CA ILE A 63 6.36 -13.91 2.91
C ILE A 63 7.14 -12.88 2.08
N ILE A 64 8.17 -12.26 2.64
CA ILE A 64 9.05 -11.32 1.94
C ILE A 64 9.81 -12.00 0.80
N HIS A 65 10.12 -13.29 0.95
CA HIS A 65 10.83 -14.04 -0.08
C HIS A 65 10.05 -14.04 -1.40
N SER A 66 10.64 -13.39 -2.43
CA SER A 66 10.04 -13.23 -3.75
C SER A 66 10.14 -14.51 -4.59
N GLN A 67 9.05 -14.88 -5.23
CA GLN A 67 8.95 -16.07 -6.10
C GLN A 67 7.93 -15.83 -7.22
N ASN A 68 8.12 -16.44 -8.39
CA ASN A 68 7.18 -16.40 -9.50
C ASN A 68 5.89 -17.18 -9.16
N ARG A 69 5.00 -16.54 -8.41
CA ARG A 69 3.73 -17.13 -8.00
C ARG A 69 2.66 -16.09 -7.72
N GLN A 70 1.43 -16.58 -7.67
CA GLN A 70 0.29 -15.76 -7.27
C GLN A 70 -0.02 -16.03 -5.80
N GLN A 71 -0.15 -14.97 -5.00
CA GLN A 71 -0.43 -15.09 -3.57
C GLN A 71 -1.38 -14.02 -3.10
N ARG A 72 -2.22 -14.40 -2.14
CA ARG A 72 -3.04 -13.49 -1.36
C ARG A 72 -2.59 -13.52 0.09
N ILE A 73 -2.37 -12.36 0.66
CA ILE A 73 -1.91 -12.19 2.03
C ILE A 73 -2.99 -11.42 2.80
N LYS A 74 -3.61 -12.12 3.74
CA LYS A 74 -4.52 -11.54 4.73
C LYS A 74 -3.75 -11.24 6.00
N GLY A 75 -4.01 -10.11 6.61
CA GLY A 75 -3.36 -9.79 7.88
C GLY A 75 -4.21 -8.88 8.73
N VAL A 76 -4.21 -9.14 10.03
CA VAL A 76 -4.85 -8.27 11.00
C VAL A 76 -4.30 -6.86 10.96
N VAL A 77 -5.03 -5.91 11.50
CA VAL A 77 -4.56 -4.51 11.63
C VAL A 77 -3.22 -4.49 12.35
N GLY A 78 -2.25 -3.75 11.82
CA GLY A 78 -0.92 -3.64 12.43
C GLY A 78 0.00 -4.85 12.24
N SER A 79 -0.35 -5.80 11.37
CA SER A 79 0.52 -6.97 11.07
C SER A 79 1.71 -6.66 10.16
N GLY A 80 1.87 -5.42 9.72
CA GLY A 80 2.99 -5.00 8.86
C GLY A 80 2.80 -5.34 7.38
N LYS A 81 1.57 -5.51 6.87
CA LYS A 81 1.28 -5.80 5.46
C LYS A 81 2.08 -4.92 4.50
N THR A 82 1.97 -3.61 4.64
CA THR A 82 2.65 -2.66 3.74
C THR A 82 4.19 -2.71 3.89
N THR A 83 4.71 -2.97 5.09
CA THR A 83 6.15 -3.16 5.30
C THR A 83 6.66 -4.43 4.63
N ILE A 84 5.89 -5.52 4.70
CA ILE A 84 6.19 -6.79 4.01
C ILE A 84 6.11 -6.60 2.49
N LEU A 85 5.06 -5.91 2.00
CA LEU A 85 4.90 -5.57 0.59
C LEU A 85 6.15 -4.83 0.08
N ALA A 86 6.58 -3.78 0.78
CA ALA A 86 7.74 -2.99 0.40
C ALA A 86 9.03 -3.82 0.33
N ALA A 87 9.30 -4.62 1.36
CA ALA A 87 10.46 -5.50 1.38
C ALA A 87 10.41 -6.55 0.25
N ARG A 88 9.24 -7.16 0.02
CA ARG A 88 9.04 -8.14 -1.05
C ARG A 88 9.18 -7.54 -2.45
N ALA A 89 8.70 -6.31 -2.65
CA ALA A 89 8.88 -5.59 -3.91
C ALA A 89 10.37 -5.39 -4.25
N VAL A 90 11.17 -5.04 -3.24
CA VAL A 90 12.63 -4.93 -3.40
C VAL A 90 13.27 -6.31 -3.68
N GLU A 91 12.83 -7.37 -3.00
CA GLU A 91 13.32 -8.74 -3.29
C GLU A 91 12.89 -9.21 -4.69
N ALA A 92 11.69 -8.83 -5.15
CA ALA A 92 11.25 -9.10 -6.52
C ALA A 92 12.17 -8.40 -7.55
N TYR A 93 12.49 -7.12 -7.31
CA TYR A 93 13.47 -6.41 -8.14
C TYR A 93 14.86 -7.07 -8.11
N LYS A 94 15.36 -7.46 -6.94
CA LYS A 94 16.66 -8.15 -6.84
C LYS A 94 16.70 -9.43 -7.67
N ARG A 95 15.58 -10.16 -7.70
CA ARG A 95 15.42 -11.41 -8.45
C ARG A 95 15.29 -11.20 -9.95
N THR A 96 14.45 -10.23 -10.38
CA THR A 96 14.10 -10.05 -11.80
C THR A 96 14.96 -9.02 -12.52
N LYS A 97 15.46 -8.02 -11.80
CA LYS A 97 16.05 -6.78 -12.33
C LYS A 97 15.12 -5.99 -13.26
N GLY A 98 13.84 -6.35 -13.26
CA GLY A 98 12.81 -5.81 -14.13
C GLY A 98 11.95 -4.75 -13.46
N LYS A 99 10.79 -4.48 -14.05
CA LYS A 99 9.84 -3.46 -13.58
C LYS A 99 8.89 -4.02 -12.54
N ILE A 100 8.71 -3.28 -11.47
CA ILE A 100 7.83 -3.61 -10.34
C ILE A 100 6.68 -2.61 -10.28
N LEU A 101 5.45 -3.10 -10.40
CA LEU A 101 4.24 -2.29 -10.24
C LEU A 101 3.66 -2.49 -8.85
N ILE A 102 3.39 -1.39 -8.16
CA ILE A 102 2.74 -1.40 -6.86
C ILE A 102 1.51 -0.51 -6.95
N LEU A 103 0.36 -1.12 -6.73
CA LEU A 103 -0.92 -0.45 -6.80
C LEU A 103 -1.58 -0.36 -5.43
N THR A 104 -2.18 0.79 -5.16
CA THR A 104 -3.01 1.02 -3.97
C THR A 104 -4.33 1.66 -4.38
N TYR A 105 -5.34 1.58 -3.53
CA TYR A 105 -6.61 2.28 -3.77
C TYR A 105 -6.50 3.76 -3.42
N ASN A 106 -5.94 4.07 -2.27
CA ASN A 106 -5.87 5.43 -1.76
C ASN A 106 -4.61 6.18 -2.25
N ILE A 107 -4.80 7.39 -2.78
CA ILE A 107 -3.72 8.25 -3.28
C ILE A 107 -2.68 8.55 -2.20
N THR A 108 -3.09 8.74 -0.95
CA THR A 108 -2.18 9.07 0.16
C THR A 108 -1.25 7.92 0.52
N LEU A 109 -1.67 6.67 0.30
CA LEU A 109 -0.84 5.50 0.59
C LEU A 109 0.36 5.36 -0.35
N LYS A 110 0.32 5.97 -1.54
CA LYS A 110 1.46 6.00 -2.46
C LYS A 110 2.75 6.48 -1.76
N ASN A 111 2.67 7.62 -1.10
CA ASN A 111 3.82 8.21 -0.41
C ASN A 111 4.28 7.35 0.79
N TYR A 112 3.33 6.74 1.49
CA TYR A 112 3.63 5.82 2.59
C TYR A 112 4.34 4.55 2.09
N ILE A 113 3.89 3.98 0.97
CA ILE A 113 4.54 2.80 0.36
C ILE A 113 5.93 3.18 -0.13
N HIS A 114 6.09 4.34 -0.78
CA HIS A 114 7.40 4.86 -1.19
C HIS A 114 8.36 4.98 0.00
N ASP A 115 7.91 5.57 1.13
CA ASP A 115 8.71 5.65 2.36
C ASP A 115 9.07 4.25 2.89
N LYS A 116 8.13 3.29 2.86
CA LYS A 116 8.43 1.91 3.28
C LYS A 116 9.46 1.21 2.40
N ILE A 117 9.43 1.43 1.09
CA ILE A 117 10.45 0.89 0.17
C ILE A 117 11.80 1.55 0.45
N SER A 118 11.83 2.86 0.68
CA SER A 118 13.08 3.58 1.00
C SER A 118 13.69 3.18 2.36
N GLN A 119 12.93 2.52 3.22
CA GLN A 119 13.45 1.96 4.47
C GLN A 119 14.14 0.60 4.30
N VAL A 120 13.98 -0.05 3.14
CA VAL A 120 14.60 -1.35 2.89
C VAL A 120 16.11 -1.18 2.66
N ARG A 121 16.93 -1.94 3.37
CA ARG A 121 18.40 -1.93 3.21
C ARG A 121 18.81 -2.70 1.97
N ALA A 122 18.75 -2.05 0.82
CA ALA A 122 19.15 -2.62 -0.46
C ALA A 122 19.49 -1.49 -1.43
N GLU A 123 20.23 -1.83 -2.46
CA GLU A 123 20.52 -0.93 -3.56
C GLU A 123 19.60 -1.24 -4.75
N PHE A 124 18.92 -0.22 -5.25
CA PHE A 124 18.03 -0.32 -6.41
C PHE A 124 17.75 1.05 -7.06
N PRO A 125 17.56 1.10 -8.39
CA PRO A 125 17.12 2.30 -9.08
C PRO A 125 15.60 2.48 -8.92
N TRP A 126 15.18 3.70 -8.60
CA TRP A 126 13.76 4.02 -8.41
C TRP A 126 12.94 3.93 -9.69
N GLU A 127 13.55 4.06 -10.85
CA GLU A 127 12.88 3.96 -12.16
C GLU A 127 12.21 2.60 -12.41
N ASN A 128 12.66 1.55 -11.70
CA ASN A 128 12.06 0.23 -11.77
C ASN A 128 10.82 0.06 -10.90
N PHE A 129 10.49 1.03 -10.04
CA PHE A 129 9.36 0.97 -9.12
C PHE A 129 8.27 1.97 -9.51
N ILE A 130 7.17 1.48 -10.02
CA ILE A 130 6.00 2.27 -10.34
C ILE A 130 4.99 2.13 -9.21
N ILE A 131 4.73 3.21 -8.47
CA ILE A 131 3.83 3.23 -7.31
C ILE A 131 2.70 4.20 -7.60
N LEU A 132 1.50 3.69 -7.83
CA LEU A 132 0.35 4.49 -8.21
C LEU A 132 -0.93 3.99 -7.53
N ASN A 133 -1.97 4.83 -7.51
CA ASN A 133 -3.31 4.32 -7.26
C ASN A 133 -3.91 3.81 -8.56
N TYR A 134 -4.89 2.89 -8.44
CA TYR A 134 -5.48 2.20 -9.60
C TYR A 134 -5.96 3.16 -10.70
N HIS A 135 -6.76 4.16 -10.34
CA HIS A 135 -7.35 5.08 -11.33
C HIS A 135 -6.28 5.91 -12.06
N THR A 136 -5.27 6.40 -11.35
CA THR A 136 -4.16 7.11 -11.99
C THR A 136 -3.38 6.18 -12.91
N PHE A 137 -3.15 4.93 -12.49
CA PHE A 137 -2.48 3.93 -13.32
C PHE A 137 -3.25 3.71 -14.63
N ILE A 138 -4.54 3.40 -14.54
CA ILE A 138 -5.37 3.14 -15.74
C ILE A 138 -5.45 4.39 -16.64
N ASN A 139 -5.63 5.58 -16.06
CA ASN A 139 -5.66 6.80 -16.87
C ASN A 139 -4.35 7.03 -17.63
N ASN A 140 -3.21 6.78 -16.99
CA ASN A 140 -1.91 6.87 -17.65
C ASN A 140 -1.78 5.86 -18.78
N GLU A 141 -2.23 4.62 -18.54
CA GLU A 141 -2.15 3.56 -19.55
C GLU A 141 -3.10 3.84 -20.74
N LEU A 142 -4.32 4.31 -20.50
CA LEU A 142 -5.22 4.71 -21.58
C LEU A 142 -4.62 5.83 -22.44
N ASN A 143 -3.97 6.81 -21.81
CA ASN A 143 -3.25 7.86 -22.53
C ASN A 143 -2.07 7.29 -23.35
N ASN A 144 -1.28 6.39 -22.76
CA ASN A 144 -0.16 5.74 -23.44
C ASN A 144 -0.60 4.91 -24.64
N LEU A 145 -1.78 4.29 -24.54
CA LEU A 145 -2.40 3.51 -25.62
C LEU A 145 -3.05 4.38 -26.70
N GLY A 146 -3.16 5.70 -26.48
CA GLY A 146 -3.83 6.63 -27.39
C GLY A 146 -5.35 6.46 -27.40
N VAL A 147 -5.93 5.93 -26.32
CA VAL A 147 -7.38 5.83 -26.16
C VAL A 147 -7.95 7.20 -25.82
N ASP A 148 -8.80 7.71 -26.71
CA ASP A 148 -9.48 8.97 -26.49
C ASP A 148 -10.58 8.84 -25.44
N VAL A 149 -10.37 9.47 -24.29
CA VAL A 149 -11.34 9.46 -23.20
C VAL A 149 -12.39 10.54 -23.46
N SER A 150 -13.46 10.15 -24.13
CA SER A 150 -14.59 11.03 -24.43
C SER A 150 -15.66 10.97 -23.34
N VAL A 151 -16.41 12.05 -23.21
CA VAL A 151 -17.58 12.14 -22.34
C VAL A 151 -18.81 12.52 -23.17
N PRO A 152 -20.01 12.05 -22.82
CA PRO A 152 -21.24 12.39 -23.57
C PRO A 152 -21.56 13.89 -23.44
N GLU A 153 -22.27 14.47 -24.43
CA GLU A 153 -22.61 15.89 -24.48
C GLU A 153 -23.26 16.44 -23.17
N LYS A 154 -24.09 15.62 -22.53
CA LYS A 154 -24.76 15.98 -21.26
C LYS A 154 -24.06 15.52 -20.00
N PHE A 155 -22.77 15.22 -20.08
CA PHE A 155 -22.02 14.69 -18.94
C PHE A 155 -22.07 15.61 -17.69
N ASN A 156 -22.05 16.93 -17.90
CA ASN A 156 -22.10 17.90 -16.80
C ASN A 156 -23.43 17.87 -16.01
N GLU A 157 -24.52 17.45 -16.65
CA GLU A 157 -25.85 17.33 -16.05
C GLU A 157 -26.01 16.05 -15.22
N LEU A 158 -25.09 15.09 -15.35
CA LEU A 158 -25.11 13.82 -14.62
C LEU A 158 -24.79 14.02 -13.13
N SER A 159 -25.44 13.23 -12.28
CA SER A 159 -25.06 13.11 -10.86
C SER A 159 -23.64 12.54 -10.70
N LEU A 160 -23.03 12.73 -9.54
CA LEU A 160 -21.72 12.15 -9.24
C LEU A 160 -21.71 10.64 -9.44
N GLU A 161 -22.73 9.94 -8.94
CA GLU A 161 -22.87 8.49 -9.09
C GLU A 161 -22.95 8.05 -10.56
N GLN A 162 -23.69 8.79 -11.37
CA GLN A 162 -23.80 8.52 -12.81
C GLN A 162 -22.46 8.74 -13.53
N LYS A 163 -21.71 9.78 -13.16
CA LYS A 163 -20.38 10.06 -13.69
C LYS A 163 -19.40 8.94 -13.34
N GLU A 164 -19.39 8.53 -12.07
CA GLU A 164 -18.55 7.41 -11.62
C GLU A 164 -18.90 6.12 -12.37
N LYS A 165 -20.18 5.79 -12.48
CA LYS A 165 -20.65 4.62 -13.24
C LYS A 165 -20.26 4.66 -14.72
N TYR A 166 -20.29 5.85 -15.33
CA TYR A 166 -19.87 6.04 -16.70
C TYR A 166 -18.39 5.69 -16.90
N PHE A 167 -17.49 6.28 -16.10
CA PHE A 167 -16.06 5.99 -16.18
C PHE A 167 -15.74 4.55 -15.82
N GLU A 168 -16.42 4.03 -14.82
CA GLU A 168 -16.25 2.64 -14.40
C GLU A 168 -16.53 1.67 -15.54
N SER A 169 -17.68 1.83 -16.20
CA SER A 169 -18.12 0.88 -17.23
C SER A 169 -17.35 1.01 -18.54
N ASN A 170 -17.02 2.25 -18.93
CA ASN A 170 -16.42 2.51 -20.24
C ASN A 170 -14.89 2.40 -20.20
N TYR A 171 -14.25 2.62 -19.05
CA TYR A 171 -12.79 2.68 -18.96
C TYR A 171 -12.22 1.77 -17.88
N TYR A 172 -12.57 1.96 -16.60
CA TYR A 172 -11.87 1.31 -15.48
C TYR A 172 -12.11 -0.20 -15.40
N SER A 173 -13.29 -0.68 -15.78
CA SER A 173 -13.63 -2.10 -15.83
C SER A 173 -13.74 -2.67 -17.24
N ASN A 174 -13.43 -1.88 -18.26
CA ASN A 174 -13.57 -2.29 -19.65
C ASN A 174 -12.34 -3.04 -20.15
N LYS A 175 -12.35 -4.36 -19.98
CA LYS A 175 -11.28 -5.26 -20.39
C LYS A 175 -10.99 -5.23 -21.90
N GLN A 176 -12.01 -4.95 -22.72
CA GLN A 176 -11.87 -4.96 -24.18
C GLN A 176 -10.90 -3.89 -24.68
N LEU A 177 -10.87 -2.71 -24.03
CA LEU A 177 -9.93 -1.63 -24.39
C LEU A 177 -8.46 -2.10 -24.30
N PHE A 178 -8.14 -2.90 -23.29
CA PHE A 178 -6.80 -3.43 -23.10
C PHE A 178 -6.52 -4.60 -24.03
N ALA A 179 -7.52 -5.45 -24.31
CA ALA A 179 -7.37 -6.56 -25.24
C ALA A 179 -7.08 -6.08 -26.68
N GLU A 180 -7.74 -5.01 -27.13
CA GLU A 180 -7.54 -4.42 -28.46
C GLU A 180 -6.17 -3.75 -28.62
N ASN A 181 -5.50 -3.42 -27.53
CA ASN A 181 -4.20 -2.75 -27.51
C ASN A 181 -3.09 -3.58 -26.83
N ALA A 182 -3.30 -4.87 -26.63
CA ALA A 182 -2.42 -5.73 -25.84
C ALA A 182 -0.95 -5.67 -26.26
N GLU A 183 -0.66 -5.56 -27.55
CA GLU A 183 0.69 -5.49 -28.11
C GLU A 183 1.47 -4.22 -27.71
N LYS A 184 0.77 -3.15 -27.30
CA LYS A 184 1.37 -1.88 -26.91
C LYS A 184 1.57 -1.76 -25.40
N ILE A 185 0.99 -2.67 -24.63
CA ILE A 185 1.00 -2.60 -23.17
C ILE A 185 2.38 -2.99 -22.63
N VAL A 186 2.94 -2.14 -21.79
CA VAL A 186 4.16 -2.43 -21.04
C VAL A 186 3.82 -3.36 -19.87
N GLN A 187 4.47 -4.51 -19.82
CA GLN A 187 4.27 -5.48 -18.76
C GLN A 187 5.30 -5.35 -17.63
N TYR A 188 4.93 -5.87 -16.46
CA TYR A 188 5.70 -5.82 -15.23
C TYR A 188 6.08 -7.23 -14.77
N ASP A 189 7.31 -7.40 -14.26
CA ASP A 189 7.83 -8.69 -13.76
C ASP A 189 7.18 -9.10 -12.43
N ALA A 190 6.78 -8.11 -11.64
CA ALA A 190 6.02 -8.34 -10.43
C ALA A 190 4.99 -7.23 -10.21
N ILE A 191 3.81 -7.63 -9.74
CA ILE A 191 2.71 -6.72 -9.39
C ILE A 191 2.27 -6.99 -7.96
N PHE A 192 2.24 -5.91 -7.18
CA PHE A 192 1.77 -5.91 -5.79
C PHE A 192 0.57 -4.99 -5.66
N ILE A 193 -0.51 -5.45 -5.01
CA ILE A 193 -1.69 -4.63 -4.75
C ILE A 193 -1.93 -4.56 -3.25
N ASP A 194 -1.94 -3.35 -2.70
CA ASP A 194 -2.31 -3.11 -1.29
C ASP A 194 -3.79 -2.73 -1.18
N GLU A 195 -4.36 -2.98 -0.01
CA GLU A 195 -5.77 -2.71 0.34
C GLU A 195 -6.78 -3.30 -0.67
N ILE A 196 -6.62 -4.59 -0.96
CA ILE A 196 -7.39 -5.31 -1.98
C ILE A 196 -8.91 -5.31 -1.73
N GLN A 197 -9.36 -5.09 -0.49
CA GLN A 197 -10.77 -5.03 -0.13
C GLN A 197 -11.53 -3.89 -0.82
N ASP A 198 -10.80 -2.87 -1.28
CA ASP A 198 -11.35 -1.71 -1.98
C ASP A 198 -11.34 -1.87 -3.51
N TYR A 199 -10.79 -2.99 -4.00
CA TYR A 199 -10.68 -3.27 -5.43
C TYR A 199 -11.88 -4.05 -5.97
N LYS A 200 -12.30 -3.70 -7.19
CA LYS A 200 -13.29 -4.47 -7.93
C LYS A 200 -12.63 -5.65 -8.65
N ARG A 201 -13.34 -6.75 -8.79
CA ARG A 201 -12.85 -7.95 -9.46
C ARG A 201 -12.36 -7.69 -10.90
N PRO A 202 -13.09 -6.94 -11.75
CA PRO A 202 -12.62 -6.63 -13.11
C PRO A 202 -11.28 -5.90 -13.15
N TRP A 203 -11.01 -5.01 -12.17
CA TRP A 203 -9.74 -4.30 -12.11
C TRP A 203 -8.56 -5.24 -11.90
N MET A 204 -8.72 -6.18 -10.98
CA MET A 204 -7.69 -7.19 -10.72
C MET A 204 -7.45 -8.11 -11.92
N GLU A 205 -8.51 -8.41 -12.67
CA GLU A 205 -8.41 -9.22 -13.89
C GLU A 205 -7.66 -8.47 -14.99
N ILE A 206 -7.98 -7.21 -15.22
CA ILE A 206 -7.29 -6.34 -16.19
C ILE A 206 -5.79 -6.26 -15.82
N ILE A 207 -5.47 -5.93 -14.57
CA ILE A 207 -4.09 -5.81 -14.13
C ILE A 207 -3.31 -7.10 -14.36
N LYS A 208 -3.86 -8.22 -13.97
CA LYS A 208 -3.18 -9.50 -14.03
C LYS A 208 -3.02 -10.02 -15.47
N GLU A 209 -4.03 -9.81 -16.30
CA GLU A 209 -4.04 -10.39 -17.64
C GLU A 209 -3.20 -9.59 -18.62
N PHE A 210 -3.24 -8.27 -18.55
CA PHE A 210 -2.58 -7.43 -19.54
C PHE A 210 -1.24 -6.87 -19.09
N PHE A 211 -1.06 -6.63 -17.79
CA PHE A 211 0.11 -5.93 -17.27
C PHE A 211 1.14 -6.81 -16.58
N LEU A 212 0.84 -8.08 -16.31
CA LEU A 212 1.80 -9.02 -15.74
C LEU A 212 2.47 -9.84 -16.84
N VAL A 213 3.80 -9.95 -16.82
CA VAL A 213 4.52 -10.88 -17.71
C VAL A 213 4.09 -12.33 -17.45
N GLU A 214 4.18 -13.18 -18.44
CA GLU A 214 3.89 -14.60 -18.27
C GLU A 214 4.80 -15.21 -17.18
N GLY A 215 4.18 -15.92 -16.25
CA GLY A 215 4.90 -16.46 -15.08
C GLY A 215 5.40 -15.42 -14.08
N GLY A 216 5.00 -14.16 -14.20
CA GLY A 216 5.36 -13.09 -13.27
C GLY A 216 4.80 -13.29 -11.86
N GLU A 217 5.31 -12.50 -10.92
CA GLU A 217 4.86 -12.51 -9.53
C GLU A 217 3.65 -11.62 -9.34
N TYR A 218 2.57 -12.16 -8.75
CA TYR A 218 1.35 -11.41 -8.48
C TYR A 218 0.91 -11.59 -7.03
N VAL A 219 0.98 -10.53 -6.23
CA VAL A 219 0.71 -10.60 -4.79
C VAL A 219 -0.27 -9.51 -4.37
N ILE A 220 -1.34 -9.92 -3.70
CA ILE A 220 -2.38 -9.02 -3.22
C ILE A 220 -2.47 -9.06 -1.69
N PHE A 221 -2.57 -7.87 -1.09
CA PHE A 221 -2.62 -7.67 0.36
C PHE A 221 -3.92 -7.01 0.76
N GLY A 222 -4.50 -7.42 1.88
CA GLY A 222 -5.68 -6.75 2.42
C GLY A 222 -6.34 -7.48 3.57
N ASP A 223 -7.38 -6.84 4.07
CA ASP A 223 -8.23 -7.36 5.14
C ASP A 223 -9.69 -6.95 4.87
N VAL A 224 -10.57 -7.95 4.77
CA VAL A 224 -12.01 -7.71 4.49
C VAL A 224 -12.68 -6.81 5.53
N LYS A 225 -12.19 -6.79 6.76
CA LYS A 225 -12.74 -5.99 7.87
C LYS A 225 -12.47 -4.49 7.73
N GLN A 226 -11.53 -4.12 6.86
CA GLN A 226 -11.18 -2.72 6.59
C GLN A 226 -11.95 -2.14 5.40
N ASN A 227 -12.92 -2.87 4.87
CA ASN A 227 -13.79 -2.38 3.78
C ASN A 227 -14.79 -1.36 4.32
N ILE A 228 -14.44 -0.07 4.23
CA ILE A 228 -15.28 1.05 4.68
C ILE A 228 -16.05 1.71 3.53
N TYR A 229 -15.68 1.46 2.29
CA TYR A 229 -16.26 2.11 1.10
C TYR A 229 -17.38 1.30 0.42
N ASN A 230 -17.37 -0.02 0.52
CA ASN A 230 -18.34 -0.89 -0.15
C ASN A 230 -19.41 -1.41 0.80
N ASN A 231 -20.37 -0.56 1.15
CA ASN A 231 -21.50 -0.93 2.01
C ASN A 231 -22.43 -2.00 1.41
N ASN A 232 -22.35 -2.27 0.11
CA ASN A 232 -23.26 -3.17 -0.61
C ASN A 232 -22.76 -4.62 -0.73
N GLN A 233 -21.56 -4.95 -0.24
CA GLN A 233 -21.06 -6.33 -0.23
C GLN A 233 -21.36 -7.05 1.10
N THR A 234 -22.58 -6.89 1.59
CA THR A 234 -23.02 -7.50 2.87
C THR A 234 -23.10 -9.03 2.84
N GLU A 235 -22.97 -9.65 1.67
CA GLU A 235 -23.12 -11.10 1.50
C GLU A 235 -21.80 -11.90 1.51
N PHE A 236 -20.64 -11.23 1.40
CA PHE A 236 -19.37 -11.93 1.28
C PHE A 236 -18.55 -11.86 2.57
N LYS A 237 -18.34 -13.00 3.21
CA LYS A 237 -17.38 -13.16 4.32
C LYS A 237 -15.93 -12.91 3.90
N ASP A 238 -15.67 -12.71 2.61
CA ASP A 238 -14.33 -12.49 2.06
C ASP A 238 -14.34 -11.62 0.80
N VAL A 239 -13.19 -11.01 0.48
CA VAL A 239 -13.00 -10.21 -0.73
C VAL A 239 -13.04 -11.11 -1.97
N ASN A 240 -13.84 -10.73 -2.97
CA ASN A 240 -13.89 -11.42 -4.25
C ASN A 240 -12.60 -11.14 -5.05
N THR A 241 -11.64 -12.04 -5.00
CA THR A 241 -10.33 -11.88 -5.64
C THR A 241 -10.09 -12.87 -6.78
N ASN A 242 -9.12 -12.56 -7.63
CA ASN A 242 -8.66 -13.43 -8.72
C ASN A 242 -7.51 -14.38 -8.29
N VAL A 243 -7.20 -14.48 -7.01
CA VAL A 243 -6.20 -15.40 -6.44
C VAL A 243 -6.86 -16.34 -5.45
N LYS A 244 -6.68 -17.64 -5.66
CA LYS A 244 -7.22 -18.69 -4.78
C LYS A 244 -6.35 -18.89 -3.54
N GLY A 245 -6.99 -19.17 -2.41
CA GLY A 245 -6.31 -19.36 -1.13
C GLY A 245 -5.70 -18.08 -0.56
N PHE A 246 -5.15 -18.16 0.63
CA PHE A 246 -4.48 -17.03 1.27
C PHE A 246 -3.47 -17.48 2.32
N ILE A 247 -2.49 -16.61 2.57
CA ILE A 247 -1.58 -16.69 3.71
C ILE A 247 -2.05 -15.69 4.76
N ARG A 248 -2.09 -16.11 6.03
CA ARG A 248 -2.54 -15.26 7.13
C ARG A 248 -1.38 -14.75 7.98
N LEU A 249 -1.39 -13.45 8.27
CA LEU A 249 -0.56 -12.78 9.26
C LEU A 249 -1.41 -12.53 10.51
N LYS A 250 -1.04 -13.19 11.62
CA LYS A 250 -1.76 -13.11 12.90
C LYS A 250 -1.09 -12.19 13.91
N ASP A 251 0.16 -11.82 13.67
CA ASP A 251 0.93 -10.96 14.58
C ASP A 251 0.51 -9.50 14.38
N CYS A 252 0.28 -8.80 15.47
CA CYS A 252 0.02 -7.37 15.46
C CYS A 252 1.15 -6.64 16.19
N PHE A 253 1.89 -5.80 15.48
CA PHE A 253 3.04 -5.06 15.98
C PHE A 253 2.72 -3.61 16.36
N ARG A 254 1.49 -3.16 16.11
CA ARG A 254 1.09 -1.76 16.31
C ARG A 254 0.45 -1.48 17.66
N SER A 255 -0.27 -2.46 18.21
CA SER A 255 -1.13 -2.25 19.37
C SER A 255 -0.75 -3.16 20.54
N ASP A 256 -0.85 -2.62 21.75
CA ASP A 256 -0.71 -3.38 22.99
C ASP A 256 -1.75 -4.51 23.11
N TYR A 257 -1.47 -5.52 23.93
CA TYR A 257 -2.34 -6.69 24.11
C TYR A 257 -3.72 -6.31 24.65
N LYS A 258 -3.82 -5.30 25.52
CA LYS A 258 -5.10 -4.82 26.08
C LYS A 258 -6.02 -4.25 25.02
N ILE A 259 -5.43 -3.50 24.06
CA ILE A 259 -6.17 -2.95 22.91
C ILE A 259 -6.62 -4.07 21.99
N LYS A 260 -5.77 -5.09 21.76
CA LYS A 260 -6.13 -6.28 20.96
C LYS A 260 -7.27 -7.07 21.61
N ASP A 261 -7.19 -7.34 22.91
CA ASP A 261 -8.22 -8.04 23.66
C ASP A 261 -9.57 -7.33 23.60
N LEU A 262 -9.57 -6.00 23.77
CA LEU A 262 -10.76 -5.18 23.59
C LEU A 262 -11.33 -5.29 22.18
N ALA A 263 -10.48 -5.19 21.15
CA ALA A 263 -10.88 -5.30 19.76
C ALA A 263 -11.50 -6.65 19.43
N VAL A 264 -10.93 -7.76 19.94
CA VAL A 264 -11.48 -9.10 19.77
C VAL A 264 -12.83 -9.23 20.47
N LYS A 265 -12.95 -8.81 21.73
CA LYS A 265 -14.22 -8.84 22.47
C LYS A 265 -15.31 -8.02 21.76
N PHE A 266 -14.93 -6.84 21.22
CA PHE A 266 -15.85 -6.03 20.44
C PHE A 266 -16.33 -6.76 19.17
N GLN A 267 -15.41 -7.42 18.45
CA GLN A 267 -15.77 -8.23 17.27
C GLN A 267 -16.68 -9.41 17.65
N GLU A 268 -16.40 -10.10 18.74
CA GLU A 268 -17.22 -11.22 19.23
C GLU A 268 -18.65 -10.79 19.58
N LEU A 269 -18.80 -9.62 20.19
CA LEU A 269 -20.09 -9.10 20.61
C LEU A 269 -20.96 -8.59 19.46
N PHE A 270 -20.33 -7.91 18.47
CA PHE A 270 -21.07 -7.16 17.46
C PHE A 270 -20.93 -7.70 16.03
N PHE A 271 -19.91 -8.51 15.74
CA PHE A 271 -19.56 -8.87 14.36
C PHE A 271 -19.32 -10.35 14.11
N LYS A 272 -19.53 -11.24 15.09
CA LYS A 272 -19.26 -12.68 14.94
C LYS A 272 -20.04 -13.34 13.79
N ASP A 273 -21.23 -12.81 13.48
CA ASP A 273 -22.07 -13.34 12.40
C ASP A 273 -21.73 -12.73 11.03
N LYS A 274 -21.01 -11.59 11.03
CA LYS A 274 -20.66 -10.85 9.81
C LYS A 274 -19.24 -11.14 9.32
N TYR A 275 -18.29 -11.29 10.24
CA TYR A 275 -16.88 -11.48 9.91
C TYR A 275 -16.27 -12.62 10.71
N GLU A 276 -15.19 -13.18 10.18
CA GLU A 276 -14.32 -14.07 10.96
C GLU A 276 -13.60 -13.25 12.04
N ILE A 277 -13.68 -13.66 13.30
CA ILE A 277 -13.04 -12.98 14.42
C ILE A 277 -11.51 -13.00 14.25
N ASP A 278 -10.84 -11.91 14.62
CA ASP A 278 -9.38 -11.86 14.57
C ASP A 278 -8.78 -12.84 15.58
N ASP A 279 -7.93 -13.71 15.06
CA ASP A 279 -7.13 -14.64 15.85
C ASP A 279 -5.69 -14.09 15.89
N PHE A 280 -5.41 -13.33 16.94
CA PHE A 280 -4.06 -12.84 17.20
C PHE A 280 -3.23 -13.94 17.84
N ASN A 281 -1.99 -14.12 17.37
CA ASN A 281 -1.03 -14.94 18.09
C ASN A 281 -0.85 -14.35 19.49
N LYS A 282 -0.97 -15.23 20.51
CA LYS A 282 -0.51 -14.89 21.85
C LYS A 282 1.00 -14.66 21.74
N ILE A 283 1.43 -13.45 22.06
CA ILE A 283 2.87 -13.15 22.10
C ILE A 283 3.45 -14.08 23.14
N ASP A 284 4.35 -14.95 22.74
CA ASP A 284 5.17 -15.70 23.68
C ASP A 284 6.12 -14.69 24.34
N THR A 285 5.77 -14.30 25.55
CA THR A 285 6.55 -13.33 26.35
C THR A 285 7.96 -13.83 26.66
N SER A 286 8.27 -15.09 26.35
CA SER A 286 9.62 -15.65 26.48
C SER A 286 10.58 -15.24 25.36
N LEU A 287 10.06 -14.72 24.24
CA LEU A 287 10.86 -14.09 23.18
C LEU A 287 10.66 -12.57 23.27
N GLU A 288 11.25 -11.96 24.27
CA GLU A 288 11.48 -10.51 24.31
C GLU A 288 12.41 -10.11 23.15
N ILE A 289 11.83 -10.02 21.96
CA ILE A 289 12.36 -9.09 20.98
C ILE A 289 12.00 -7.73 21.56
N GLN A 290 12.95 -7.12 22.22
CA GLN A 290 12.88 -5.74 22.69
C GLN A 290 12.62 -4.83 21.49
N PHE A 291 11.35 -4.67 21.15
CA PHE A 291 10.93 -3.45 20.49
C PHE A 291 11.08 -2.35 21.54
N GLU A 292 11.95 -1.38 21.31
CA GLU A 292 12.24 -0.22 22.17
C GLU A 292 11.03 0.71 22.39
N ARG A 293 9.82 0.18 22.37
CA ARG A 293 8.60 0.88 22.75
C ARG A 293 7.80 -0.02 23.68
N ASN A 294 8.03 0.16 24.97
CA ASN A 294 7.05 -0.16 26.01
C ASN A 294 5.83 0.75 25.77
N LEU A 295 4.97 0.38 24.84
CA LEU A 295 3.67 0.98 24.67
C LEU A 295 2.76 0.36 25.73
N GLU A 296 2.76 0.91 26.95
CA GLU A 296 1.67 0.65 27.88
C GLU A 296 0.40 1.29 27.32
N GLY A 297 -0.41 0.47 26.68
CA GLY A 297 -1.76 0.88 26.24
C GLY A 297 -2.71 0.89 27.43
N TYR A 298 -3.52 1.94 27.55
CA TYR A 298 -4.66 1.96 28.47
C TYR A 298 -5.95 2.24 27.70
N VAL A 299 -7.06 1.71 28.23
CA VAL A 299 -8.39 1.94 27.68
C VAL A 299 -9.21 2.61 28.77
N ASN A 300 -9.66 3.83 28.50
CA ASN A 300 -10.60 4.56 29.38
C ASN A 300 -11.96 4.68 28.70
N TYR A 301 -13.01 4.35 29.44
CA TYR A 301 -14.38 4.63 29.07
C TYR A 301 -14.76 6.02 29.56
N MET A 302 -15.13 6.92 28.65
CA MET A 302 -15.81 8.18 29.03
C MET A 302 -17.28 8.09 28.62
N TYR A 303 -18.16 8.18 29.61
CA TYR A 303 -19.58 8.40 29.38
C TYR A 303 -19.80 9.90 29.17
N LEU A 304 -20.11 10.31 27.96
CA LEU A 304 -20.64 11.64 27.71
C LEU A 304 -22.15 11.57 27.96
N GLN A 305 -22.61 12.10 29.10
CA GLN A 305 -24.02 12.38 29.26
C GLN A 305 -24.38 13.53 28.30
N ASN A 306 -25.38 13.31 27.43
CA ASN A 306 -25.98 14.41 26.70
C ASN A 306 -26.50 15.39 27.73
N THR A 307 -25.87 16.54 27.84
CA THR A 307 -26.47 17.71 28.42
C THR A 307 -27.33 18.33 27.32
N ASP A 308 -28.64 18.16 27.42
CA ASP A 308 -29.62 18.87 26.60
C ASP A 308 -29.38 20.39 26.63
#